data_5fb4d1565590e1d59e2105d7e68c75fb
#
_entry.id   5fb4d1565590e1d59e2105d7e68c75fb
#
_cell.length_a   1.000
_cell.length_b   1.000
_cell.length_c   1.000
_cell.angle_alpha   90.00
_cell.angle_beta   90.00
_cell.angle_gamma   90.00
#
_symmetry.space_group_name_H-M   'P 1'
#
loop_
_entity.id
_entity.type
_entity.pdbx_description
1 polymer ?
#
loop_
_entity_poly.entity_id
_entity_poly.type
_entity_poly.pdbx_seq_one_letter_code
_entity_poly.pdbx_strand_id
1 'polypeptide(L)'
;MTTTRNNSPTDGLEEPVGEDQEPAAPVTTGRGPLGLLDRHPYLVVAVVAAMVGTAHAVWIWTHRHLGAFDPDEAGYIANALRFQRSIDLGNPMAFVRTVGGTGTGPVVPFLSLPFLLLGPRDPRMAMMVQPVLLVVSALAVAGIARRLAGPRTAVAAGLVWATLPTVALATQSYWLGLGAATFAALAVWALLESDRLTNRWTYAYGACIALMAMSRTMAVAFAPALGLAGVVVAGRDKKAWWGLVKAGLVAVAMAGPWWLVNWDSLTEYLFSYGYGKRAALFGQGTVVDRIWFRLTRIGESTNLSTASDWSNPVQAVVAVTVASSAWSVGRDYRKDRTLPAGLRGGLAVGAAVVAGIAALASTTNNGVWFELPVVVLLVPLTLAAASRGWWGLRVVLGAAFLAFGVWTLGRSLWLIGPGTSQPPRSAHYEDGFAQYDTRFSSDRRDQLAAATADWRATNRRVFRTLAELVPTGDPVPATVSGNMVLLNANSLALQAELDVVDFRPEIPDTVRSTRERAKFLAPTTTDSGGTEIERLLVLELHDKILFTPDEKVRDFARQARAAGWKVVGTVPLPTGGVVEILRHRDNL
;
A
#
# COMPACT_ATOMS: atom_id res chain seq x y z
N MET A 1 29.13 77.76 -16.28
CA MET A 1 28.18 78.77 -16.02
C MET A 1 26.96 78.21 -15.32
N THR A 2 26.75 78.70 -14.11
CA THR A 2 25.58 78.82 -13.30
C THR A 2 24.72 77.64 -12.95
N THR A 3 24.96 77.18 -11.76
CA THR A 3 24.15 76.36 -10.85
C THR A 3 22.81 76.99 -10.54
N THR A 4 21.75 76.23 -10.51
CA THR A 4 20.58 76.55 -9.68
C THR A 4 20.09 75.35 -8.92
N ARG A 5 20.31 75.40 -7.62
CA ARG A 5 19.80 74.50 -6.58
C ARG A 5 18.31 74.86 -6.35
N ASN A 6 17.42 73.87 -6.49
CA ASN A 6 16.05 74.05 -6.02
C ASN A 6 15.85 73.14 -4.81
N ASN A 7 15.73 73.77 -3.63
CA ASN A 7 15.29 73.12 -2.39
C ASN A 7 13.75 73.10 -2.42
N SER A 8 13.18 71.90 -2.31
CA SER A 8 11.77 71.70 -1.95
C SER A 8 11.68 71.24 -0.51
N PRO A 9 10.71 71.73 0.27
CA PRO A 9 10.56 71.39 1.67
C PRO A 9 9.98 70.01 1.83
N THR A 10 10.57 69.18 2.73
CA THR A 10 10.06 67.93 3.22
C THR A 10 8.87 68.24 4.13
N ASP A 11 7.65 67.98 3.63
CA ASP A 11 6.48 67.79 4.47
C ASP A 11 6.63 66.51 5.30
N GLY A 12 6.74 66.73 6.61
CA GLY A 12 6.71 65.67 7.61
C GLY A 12 5.32 65.03 7.66
N LEU A 13 5.20 63.86 7.07
CA LEU A 13 4.12 62.95 7.41
C LEU A 13 4.51 62.27 8.73
N GLU A 14 3.91 62.71 9.81
CA GLU A 14 3.89 61.98 11.08
C GLU A 14 3.29 60.58 10.82
N GLU A 15 4.11 59.56 10.97
CA GLU A 15 3.62 58.19 11.06
C GLU A 15 2.64 58.12 12.25
N PRO A 16 1.45 57.53 12.08
CA PRO A 16 0.57 57.29 13.20
C PRO A 16 1.27 56.36 14.18
N VAL A 17 1.50 56.86 15.39
CA VAL A 17 1.97 56.10 16.57
C VAL A 17 1.14 54.83 16.66
N GLY A 18 1.84 53.69 16.56
CA GLY A 18 1.23 52.36 16.61
C GLY A 18 0.34 52.25 17.84
N GLU A 19 -0.92 51.93 17.61
CA GLU A 19 -1.80 51.44 18.67
C GLU A 19 -1.09 50.34 19.39
N ASP A 20 -0.85 50.51 20.68
CA ASP A 20 -0.34 49.51 21.61
C ASP A 20 -1.18 48.26 21.44
N GLN A 21 -0.69 47.30 20.67
CA GLN A 21 -1.24 45.96 20.66
C GLN A 21 -1.06 45.43 22.09
N GLU A 22 -2.13 45.48 22.85
CA GLU A 22 -2.25 44.87 24.14
C GLU A 22 -1.66 43.45 24.01
N PRO A 23 -0.62 43.07 24.78
CA PRO A 23 0.00 41.75 24.66
C PRO A 23 -1.10 40.72 24.88
N ALA A 24 -1.39 39.92 23.87
CA ALA A 24 -2.41 38.87 23.90
C ALA A 24 -2.24 38.11 25.20
N ALA A 25 -3.27 38.14 26.05
CA ALA A 25 -3.25 37.52 27.37
C ALA A 25 -2.66 36.11 27.25
N PRO A 26 -1.71 35.70 28.10
CA PRO A 26 -1.05 34.42 28.00
C PRO A 26 -2.14 33.34 28.05
N VAL A 27 -2.27 32.60 26.97
CA VAL A 27 -3.16 31.42 26.91
C VAL A 27 -2.80 30.54 28.08
N THR A 28 -3.63 30.54 29.12
CA THR A 28 -3.45 29.70 30.29
C THR A 28 -3.54 28.24 29.83
N THR A 29 -2.37 27.69 29.50
CA THR A 29 -2.25 26.27 29.12
C THR A 29 -2.62 25.46 30.35
N GLY A 30 -3.84 24.91 30.36
CA GLY A 30 -4.36 24.12 31.46
C GLY A 30 -3.36 23.01 31.86
N ARG A 31 -3.12 22.88 33.17
CA ARG A 31 -2.23 21.83 33.74
C ARG A 31 -2.83 20.42 33.65
N GLY A 32 -4.04 20.25 33.09
CA GLY A 32 -4.72 18.96 32.96
C GLY A 32 -4.27 18.14 31.73
N PRO A 33 -4.78 16.89 31.59
CA PRO A 33 -4.43 15.98 30.48
C PRO A 33 -4.74 16.60 29.10
N LEU A 34 -5.72 17.48 28.98
CA LEU A 34 -5.99 18.22 27.73
C LEU A 34 -4.84 19.18 27.35
N GLY A 35 -4.11 19.71 28.35
CA GLY A 35 -2.93 20.53 28.10
C GLY A 35 -1.77 19.75 27.49
N LEU A 36 -1.66 18.44 27.76
CA LEU A 36 -0.66 17.56 27.13
C LEU A 36 -0.94 17.39 25.63
N LEU A 37 -2.21 17.22 25.24
CA LEU A 37 -2.61 17.08 23.84
C LEU A 37 -2.28 18.33 23.02
N ASP A 38 -2.43 19.50 23.63
CA ASP A 38 -2.15 20.78 22.97
C ASP A 38 -0.63 21.02 22.83
N ARG A 39 0.16 20.63 23.85
CA ARG A 39 1.62 20.86 23.89
C ARG A 39 2.41 19.85 23.07
N HIS A 40 2.03 18.57 23.13
CA HIS A 40 2.81 17.46 22.59
C HIS A 40 1.96 16.50 21.73
N PRO A 41 1.20 17.00 20.72
CA PRO A 41 0.29 16.15 19.95
C PRO A 41 1.01 14.99 19.24
N TYR A 42 2.19 15.25 18.70
CA TYR A 42 2.98 14.21 18.03
C TYR A 42 3.50 13.13 18.99
N LEU A 43 3.87 13.49 20.21
CA LEU A 43 4.30 12.51 21.20
C LEU A 43 3.15 11.58 21.58
N VAL A 44 1.96 12.13 21.79
CA VAL A 44 0.77 11.31 22.11
C VAL A 44 0.46 10.35 20.95
N VAL A 45 0.46 10.83 19.71
CA VAL A 45 0.24 9.98 18.53
C VAL A 45 1.34 8.94 18.40
N ALA A 46 2.61 9.34 18.55
CA ALA A 46 3.74 8.41 18.47
C ALA A 46 3.64 7.27 19.49
N VAL A 47 3.35 7.59 20.75
CA VAL A 47 3.23 6.58 21.82
C VAL A 47 2.08 5.63 21.53
N VAL A 48 0.87 6.13 21.23
CA VAL A 48 -0.28 5.26 20.99
C VAL A 48 -0.10 4.45 19.71
N ALA A 49 0.36 5.07 18.62
CA ALA A 49 0.61 4.35 17.37
C ALA A 49 1.73 3.29 17.54
N ALA A 50 2.76 3.58 18.35
CA ALA A 50 3.80 2.59 18.68
C ALA A 50 3.22 1.42 19.50
N MET A 51 2.33 1.68 20.47
CA MET A 51 1.65 0.62 21.23
C MET A 51 0.80 -0.26 20.29
N VAL A 52 0.00 0.36 19.41
CA VAL A 52 -0.79 -0.36 18.39
C VAL A 52 0.12 -1.14 17.45
N GLY A 53 1.19 -0.51 16.95
CA GLY A 53 2.18 -1.15 16.09
C GLY A 53 2.86 -2.35 16.77
N THR A 54 3.23 -2.21 18.04
CA THR A 54 3.79 -3.32 18.84
C THR A 54 2.80 -4.46 19.00
N ALA A 55 1.53 -4.15 19.26
CA ALA A 55 0.49 -5.17 19.35
C ALA A 55 0.33 -5.94 18.03
N HIS A 56 0.39 -5.24 16.88
CA HIS A 56 0.39 -5.88 15.56
C HIS A 56 1.68 -6.68 15.30
N ALA A 57 2.84 -6.19 15.73
CA ALA A 57 4.10 -6.94 15.62
C ALA A 57 4.07 -8.25 16.40
N VAL A 58 3.56 -8.22 17.64
CA VAL A 58 3.34 -9.42 18.46
C VAL A 58 2.35 -10.36 17.77
N TRP A 59 1.25 -9.82 17.24
CA TRP A 59 0.26 -10.60 16.50
C TRP A 59 0.87 -11.28 15.25
N ILE A 60 1.65 -10.56 14.44
CA ILE A 60 2.38 -11.12 13.29
C ILE A 60 3.28 -12.25 13.77
N TRP A 61 4.06 -12.03 14.81
CA TRP A 61 5.01 -13.01 15.32
C TRP A 61 4.33 -14.29 15.80
N THR A 62 3.21 -14.17 16.48
CA THR A 62 2.48 -15.30 17.08
C THR A 62 1.57 -16.03 16.11
N HIS A 63 1.07 -15.38 15.06
CA HIS A 63 0.05 -15.97 14.19
C HIS A 63 0.50 -16.22 12.75
N ARG A 64 1.46 -15.44 12.23
CA ARG A 64 1.90 -15.59 10.83
C ARG A 64 2.93 -16.70 10.60
N HIS A 65 3.30 -17.45 11.61
CA HIS A 65 4.24 -18.56 11.48
C HIS A 65 3.61 -19.83 10.88
N LEU A 66 2.30 -19.99 10.99
CA LEU A 66 1.58 -21.20 10.58
C LEU A 66 0.98 -21.11 9.18
N GLY A 67 0.68 -19.90 8.70
CA GLY A 67 -0.05 -19.71 7.45
C GLY A 67 0.83 -19.61 6.21
N ALA A 68 0.33 -20.10 5.09
CA ALA A 68 0.82 -19.70 3.79
C ALA A 68 0.52 -18.20 3.56
N PHE A 69 1.31 -17.58 2.70
CA PHE A 69 1.12 -16.18 2.31
C PHE A 69 0.26 -16.10 1.05
N ASP A 70 -0.49 -15.02 0.92
CA ASP A 70 -1.13 -14.65 -0.35
C ASP A 70 -0.07 -14.60 -1.47
N PRO A 71 -0.42 -14.86 -2.74
CA PRO A 71 0.53 -14.84 -3.85
C PRO A 71 1.34 -13.55 -3.93
N ASP A 72 0.70 -12.42 -3.78
CA ASP A 72 1.37 -11.12 -3.85
C ASP A 72 2.26 -10.89 -2.62
N GLU A 73 1.78 -11.22 -1.41
CA GLU A 73 2.61 -11.19 -0.19
C GLU A 73 3.86 -12.05 -0.33
N ALA A 74 3.69 -13.29 -0.79
CA ALA A 74 4.80 -14.24 -0.97
C ALA A 74 5.85 -13.67 -1.93
N GLY A 75 5.42 -13.10 -3.05
CA GLY A 75 6.31 -12.45 -4.02
C GLY A 75 7.05 -11.23 -3.45
N TYR A 76 6.37 -10.40 -2.67
CA TYR A 76 6.99 -9.22 -2.05
C TYR A 76 7.97 -9.58 -0.94
N ILE A 77 7.65 -10.59 -0.11
CA ILE A 77 8.55 -11.11 0.91
C ILE A 77 9.77 -11.79 0.25
N ALA A 78 9.56 -12.55 -0.82
CA ALA A 78 10.65 -13.15 -1.59
C ALA A 78 11.63 -12.07 -2.11
N ASN A 79 11.13 -10.93 -2.59
CA ASN A 79 11.98 -9.80 -2.99
C ASN A 79 12.80 -9.25 -1.82
N ALA A 80 12.21 -9.10 -0.63
CA ALA A 80 12.94 -8.63 0.55
C ALA A 80 14.05 -9.61 0.96
N LEU A 81 13.78 -10.92 0.96
CA LEU A 81 14.77 -11.97 1.24
C LEU A 81 15.87 -12.03 0.15
N ARG A 82 15.52 -11.78 -1.11
CA ARG A 82 16.48 -11.68 -2.21
C ARG A 82 17.41 -10.48 -2.03
N PHE A 83 16.90 -9.34 -1.54
CA PHE A 83 17.74 -8.19 -1.20
C PHE A 83 18.71 -8.53 -0.06
N GLN A 84 18.23 -9.20 1.01
CA GLN A 84 19.09 -9.70 2.07
C GLN A 84 20.18 -10.62 1.51
N ARG A 85 19.80 -11.63 0.72
CA ARG A 85 20.75 -12.58 0.10
C ARG A 85 21.85 -11.87 -0.71
N SER A 86 21.48 -10.84 -1.48
CA SER A 86 22.46 -10.09 -2.27
C SER A 86 23.45 -9.30 -1.42
N ILE A 87 23.05 -8.88 -0.20
CA ILE A 87 23.96 -8.27 0.78
C ILE A 87 24.87 -9.35 1.39
N ASP A 88 24.31 -10.50 1.78
CA ASP A 88 25.06 -11.62 2.38
C ASP A 88 26.16 -12.14 1.44
N LEU A 89 25.96 -12.05 0.12
CA LEU A 89 26.97 -12.37 -0.88
C LEU A 89 28.13 -11.37 -0.95
N GLY A 90 28.07 -10.25 -0.22
CA GLY A 90 29.11 -9.23 -0.17
C GLY A 90 29.36 -8.50 -1.49
N ASN A 91 28.43 -8.56 -2.44
CA ASN A 91 28.55 -7.95 -3.75
C ASN A 91 27.60 -6.75 -3.91
N PRO A 92 28.09 -5.50 -3.73
CA PRO A 92 27.25 -4.30 -3.85
C PRO A 92 26.57 -4.16 -5.22
N MET A 93 27.24 -4.61 -6.29
CA MET A 93 26.67 -4.53 -7.64
C MET A 93 25.52 -5.55 -7.82
N ALA A 94 25.63 -6.73 -7.23
CA ALA A 94 24.53 -7.70 -7.22
C ALA A 94 23.32 -7.12 -6.48
N PHE A 95 23.55 -6.46 -5.35
CA PHE A 95 22.49 -5.77 -4.61
C PHE A 95 21.80 -4.68 -5.45
N VAL A 96 22.57 -3.78 -6.05
CA VAL A 96 22.03 -2.71 -6.90
C VAL A 96 21.23 -3.28 -8.08
N ARG A 97 21.73 -4.34 -8.73
CA ARG A 97 21.01 -5.01 -9.83
C ARG A 97 19.73 -5.69 -9.34
N THR A 98 19.76 -6.32 -8.18
CA THR A 98 18.58 -7.00 -7.60
C THR A 98 17.49 -6.00 -7.24
N VAL A 99 17.84 -4.91 -6.57
CA VAL A 99 16.90 -3.83 -6.23
C VAL A 99 16.40 -3.14 -7.50
N GLY A 100 17.32 -2.81 -8.41
CA GLY A 100 17.00 -2.14 -9.68
C GLY A 100 16.13 -2.97 -10.61
N GLY A 101 16.34 -4.29 -10.66
CA GLY A 101 15.57 -5.21 -11.52
C GLY A 101 14.24 -5.69 -10.91
N THR A 102 13.86 -5.22 -9.72
CA THR A 102 12.60 -5.60 -9.09
C THR A 102 11.43 -4.88 -9.77
N GLY A 103 10.63 -5.59 -10.53
CA GLY A 103 9.49 -5.07 -11.29
C GLY A 103 8.27 -4.66 -10.44
N THR A 104 8.26 -5.03 -9.16
CA THR A 104 7.31 -4.54 -8.14
C THR A 104 8.00 -3.54 -7.24
N GLY A 105 7.30 -2.56 -6.68
CA GLY A 105 7.91 -1.47 -5.92
C GLY A 105 9.00 -1.90 -4.92
N PRO A 106 10.25 -1.44 -5.05
CA PRO A 106 11.38 -1.90 -4.25
C PRO A 106 11.43 -1.31 -2.82
N VAL A 107 10.70 -0.22 -2.55
CA VAL A 107 10.87 0.57 -1.32
C VAL A 107 10.49 -0.22 -0.07
N VAL A 108 9.34 -0.88 -0.04
CA VAL A 108 8.90 -1.63 1.15
C VAL A 108 9.82 -2.84 1.41
N PRO A 109 10.17 -3.67 0.41
CA PRO A 109 11.19 -4.70 0.56
C PRO A 109 12.54 -4.17 1.06
N PHE A 110 12.99 -3.01 0.55
CA PHE A 110 14.22 -2.36 1.01
C PHE A 110 14.13 -1.93 2.48
N LEU A 111 13.02 -1.32 2.89
CA LEU A 111 12.79 -0.91 4.27
C LEU A 111 12.67 -2.10 5.25
N SER A 112 12.46 -3.32 4.75
CA SER A 112 12.45 -4.53 5.56
C SER A 112 13.86 -5.04 5.92
N LEU A 113 14.91 -4.58 5.21
CA LEU A 113 16.29 -5.05 5.39
C LEU A 113 16.81 -4.94 6.82
N PRO A 114 16.60 -3.84 7.58
CA PRO A 114 17.08 -3.76 8.96
C PRO A 114 16.58 -4.90 9.83
N PHE A 115 15.33 -5.33 9.65
CA PHE A 115 14.75 -6.44 10.40
C PHE A 115 15.33 -7.78 9.97
N LEU A 116 15.46 -8.00 8.66
CA LEU A 116 16.03 -9.22 8.10
C LEU A 116 17.51 -9.39 8.44
N LEU A 117 18.28 -8.32 8.53
CA LEU A 117 19.70 -8.36 8.89
C LEU A 117 19.92 -8.55 10.40
N LEU A 118 18.99 -8.12 11.24
CA LEU A 118 19.08 -8.21 12.70
C LEU A 118 18.42 -9.48 13.26
N GLY A 119 17.61 -10.18 12.48
CA GLY A 119 16.83 -11.35 12.91
C GLY A 119 17.07 -12.60 12.08
N PRO A 120 16.35 -13.68 12.40
CA PRO A 120 16.40 -14.90 11.61
C PRO A 120 15.86 -14.68 10.20
N ARG A 121 16.29 -15.52 9.24
CA ARG A 121 15.74 -15.56 7.88
C ARG A 121 14.32 -16.13 7.90
N ASP A 122 13.38 -15.29 8.31
CA ASP A 122 11.98 -15.63 8.51
C ASP A 122 11.09 -14.57 7.81
N PRO A 123 10.05 -14.97 7.08
CA PRO A 123 9.12 -14.03 6.43
C PRO A 123 8.53 -12.99 7.36
N ARG A 124 8.30 -13.36 8.64
CA ARG A 124 7.77 -12.44 9.66
C ARG A 124 8.70 -11.27 9.94
N MET A 125 10.03 -11.47 9.80
CA MET A 125 10.98 -10.37 9.96
C MET A 125 10.81 -9.31 8.87
N ALA A 126 10.57 -9.71 7.61
CA ALA A 126 10.22 -8.75 6.56
C ALA A 126 8.94 -7.97 6.90
N MET A 127 7.94 -8.63 7.51
CA MET A 127 6.67 -8.01 7.87
C MET A 127 6.80 -6.96 8.98
N MET A 128 7.87 -6.96 9.78
CA MET A 128 8.07 -5.98 10.87
C MET A 128 8.19 -4.54 10.37
N VAL A 129 8.40 -4.31 9.09
CA VAL A 129 8.34 -2.96 8.50
C VAL A 129 6.92 -2.37 8.55
N GLN A 130 5.88 -3.20 8.50
CA GLN A 130 4.49 -2.72 8.44
C GLN A 130 4.05 -1.98 9.72
N PRO A 131 4.31 -2.49 10.95
CA PRO A 131 4.11 -1.72 12.18
C PRO A 131 4.85 -0.38 12.22
N VAL A 132 6.05 -0.30 11.64
CA VAL A 132 6.79 0.97 11.55
C VAL A 132 6.11 1.93 10.58
N LEU A 133 5.68 1.45 9.42
CA LEU A 133 4.91 2.25 8.45
C LEU A 133 3.58 2.74 9.05
N LEU A 134 2.93 1.95 9.90
CA LEU A 134 1.75 2.38 10.66
C LEU A 134 2.06 3.61 11.53
N VAL A 135 3.14 3.56 12.31
CA VAL A 135 3.53 4.68 13.19
C VAL A 135 3.87 5.93 12.37
N VAL A 136 4.67 5.77 11.33
CA VAL A 136 5.09 6.88 10.45
C VAL A 136 3.89 7.51 9.76
N SER A 137 2.97 6.70 9.23
CA SER A 137 1.76 7.21 8.58
C SER A 137 0.80 7.90 9.56
N ALA A 138 0.66 7.39 10.78
CA ALA A 138 -0.14 8.03 11.83
C ALA A 138 0.41 9.42 12.20
N LEU A 139 1.73 9.55 12.30
CA LEU A 139 2.39 10.84 12.51
C LEU A 139 2.20 11.79 11.33
N ALA A 140 2.29 11.30 10.10
CA ALA A 140 2.06 12.11 8.90
C ALA A 140 0.60 12.61 8.83
N VAL A 141 -0.37 11.74 9.11
CA VAL A 141 -1.80 12.08 9.21
C VAL A 141 -2.03 13.13 10.30
N ALA A 142 -1.41 12.97 11.47
CA ALA A 142 -1.46 13.97 12.53
C ALA A 142 -0.84 15.31 12.10
N GLY A 143 0.27 15.28 11.37
CA GLY A 143 0.92 16.45 10.81
C GLY A 143 0.01 17.23 9.86
N ILE A 144 -0.64 16.53 8.93
CA ILE A 144 -1.64 17.12 8.03
C ILE A 144 -2.78 17.77 8.83
N ALA A 145 -3.40 17.00 9.74
CA ALA A 145 -4.53 17.47 10.54
C ALA A 145 -4.17 18.68 11.42
N ARG A 146 -2.96 18.70 11.98
CA ARG A 146 -2.46 19.84 12.77
C ARG A 146 -2.41 21.12 11.95
N ARG A 147 -1.91 21.02 10.71
CA ARG A 147 -1.85 22.17 9.79
C ARG A 147 -3.22 22.64 9.33
N LEU A 148 -4.19 21.74 9.24
CA LEU A 148 -5.55 22.07 8.82
C LEU A 148 -6.41 22.63 9.96
N ALA A 149 -6.30 22.09 11.19
CA ALA A 149 -7.28 22.34 12.24
C ALA A 149 -6.71 22.28 13.69
N GLY A 150 -5.38 22.23 13.85
CA GLY A 150 -4.72 22.38 15.13
C GLY A 150 -4.44 21.06 15.88
N PRO A 151 -3.85 21.15 17.10
CA PRO A 151 -3.23 20.02 17.78
C PRO A 151 -4.21 18.92 18.22
N ARG A 152 -5.40 19.25 18.70
CA ARG A 152 -6.40 18.25 19.13
C ARG A 152 -6.89 17.41 17.95
N THR A 153 -7.11 18.06 16.79
CA THR A 153 -7.49 17.36 15.55
C THR A 153 -6.34 16.47 15.06
N ALA A 154 -5.09 16.88 15.26
CA ALA A 154 -3.93 16.06 14.95
C ALA A 154 -3.95 14.73 15.72
N VAL A 155 -4.17 14.80 17.04
CA VAL A 155 -4.25 13.59 17.87
C VAL A 155 -5.40 12.70 17.40
N ALA A 156 -6.60 13.27 17.24
CA ALA A 156 -7.76 12.50 16.79
C ALA A 156 -7.50 11.81 15.43
N ALA A 157 -6.91 12.52 14.46
CA ALA A 157 -6.64 11.97 13.14
C ALA A 157 -5.59 10.86 13.15
N GLY A 158 -4.51 11.04 13.90
CA GLY A 158 -3.48 10.00 14.05
C GLY A 158 -4.01 8.73 14.72
N LEU A 159 -4.84 8.86 15.75
CA LEU A 159 -5.45 7.72 16.44
C LEU A 159 -6.50 7.00 15.57
N VAL A 160 -7.36 7.75 14.90
CA VAL A 160 -8.33 7.16 13.96
C VAL A 160 -7.62 6.38 12.87
N TRP A 161 -6.57 6.96 12.25
CA TRP A 161 -5.78 6.25 11.25
C TRP A 161 -5.17 4.96 11.80
N ALA A 162 -4.51 5.01 12.96
CA ALA A 162 -3.84 3.86 13.56
C ALA A 162 -4.79 2.70 13.91
N THR A 163 -6.09 2.99 14.07
CA THR A 163 -7.10 2.00 14.47
C THR A 163 -8.09 1.65 13.36
N LEU A 164 -7.95 2.21 12.15
CA LEU A 164 -8.83 1.83 11.02
C LEU A 164 -8.68 0.35 10.66
N PRO A 165 -9.79 -0.35 10.38
CA PRO A 165 -9.77 -1.76 9.99
C PRO A 165 -8.83 -2.06 8.83
N THR A 166 -8.92 -1.29 7.76
CA THR A 166 -8.06 -1.47 6.59
C THR A 166 -6.58 -1.28 6.90
N VAL A 167 -6.24 -0.37 7.82
CA VAL A 167 -4.85 -0.14 8.26
C VAL A 167 -4.37 -1.28 9.13
N ALA A 168 -5.22 -1.78 10.05
CA ALA A 168 -4.91 -2.95 10.86
C ALA A 168 -4.62 -4.18 9.98
N LEU A 169 -5.46 -4.42 8.97
CA LEU A 169 -5.29 -5.50 8.00
C LEU A 169 -4.01 -5.34 7.17
N ALA A 170 -3.76 -4.14 6.65
CA ALA A 170 -2.55 -3.83 5.90
C ALA A 170 -1.28 -3.98 6.76
N THR A 171 -1.37 -3.68 8.06
CA THR A 171 -0.25 -3.83 9.00
C THR A 171 0.06 -5.30 9.29
N GLN A 172 -0.94 -6.17 9.33
CA GLN A 172 -0.80 -7.61 9.58
C GLN A 172 -0.48 -8.42 8.33
N SER A 173 -0.40 -7.78 7.17
CA SER A 173 -0.09 -8.36 5.87
C SER A 173 1.13 -7.67 5.28
N TYR A 174 1.85 -8.35 4.38
CA TYR A 174 2.99 -7.73 3.70
C TYR A 174 2.55 -7.06 2.39
N TRP A 175 1.60 -6.11 2.51
CA TRP A 175 1.08 -5.40 1.35
C TRP A 175 1.77 -4.05 1.15
N LEU A 176 2.18 -3.79 -0.09
CA LEU A 176 2.90 -2.58 -0.48
C LEU A 176 2.02 -1.31 -0.39
N GLY A 177 0.71 -1.48 -0.28
CA GLY A 177 -0.26 -0.38 -0.21
C GLY A 177 -0.08 0.53 1.00
N LEU A 178 0.30 -0.01 2.17
CA LEU A 178 0.56 0.80 3.37
C LEU A 178 1.80 1.69 3.18
N GLY A 179 2.85 1.18 2.52
CA GLY A 179 4.02 1.99 2.15
C GLY A 179 3.64 3.15 1.23
N ALA A 180 2.85 2.87 0.19
CA ALA A 180 2.37 3.91 -0.73
C ALA A 180 1.53 4.98 0.01
N ALA A 181 0.61 4.57 0.89
CA ALA A 181 -0.18 5.49 1.72
C ALA A 181 0.69 6.31 2.67
N THR A 182 1.68 5.68 3.30
CA THR A 182 2.62 6.37 4.20
C THR A 182 3.35 7.50 3.47
N PHE A 183 3.90 7.21 2.30
CA PHE A 183 4.63 8.23 1.55
C PHE A 183 3.71 9.26 0.89
N ALA A 184 2.48 8.92 0.54
CA ALA A 184 1.47 9.88 0.11
C ALA A 184 1.14 10.88 1.24
N ALA A 185 0.94 10.40 2.47
CA ALA A 185 0.69 11.25 3.63
C ALA A 185 1.91 12.13 3.97
N LEU A 186 3.11 11.55 3.95
CA LEU A 186 4.36 12.31 4.16
C LEU A 186 4.54 13.40 3.09
N ALA A 187 4.23 13.11 1.82
CA ALA A 187 4.27 14.09 0.75
C ALA A 187 3.35 15.26 1.04
N VAL A 188 2.08 14.99 1.38
CA VAL A 188 1.13 16.05 1.68
C VAL A 188 1.51 16.82 2.96
N TRP A 189 1.99 16.14 3.98
CA TRP A 189 2.50 16.82 5.17
C TRP A 189 3.68 17.73 4.82
N ALA A 190 4.67 17.24 4.07
CA ALA A 190 5.79 18.06 3.60
C ALA A 190 5.33 19.25 2.74
N LEU A 191 4.33 19.04 1.87
CA LEU A 191 3.73 20.13 1.09
C LEU A 191 3.14 21.23 1.99
N LEU A 192 2.42 20.85 3.05
CA LEU A 192 1.82 21.80 3.99
C LEU A 192 2.87 22.51 4.88
N GLU A 193 4.03 21.87 5.13
CA GLU A 193 5.16 22.45 5.85
C GLU A 193 6.07 23.30 4.95
N SER A 194 5.90 23.22 3.62
CA SER A 194 6.82 23.82 2.65
C SER A 194 6.75 25.34 2.49
N ASP A 195 5.88 26.00 3.25
CA ASP A 195 5.63 27.44 3.11
C ASP A 195 5.49 27.84 1.63
N ARG A 196 4.45 27.33 1.00
CA ARG A 196 4.20 27.49 -0.45
C ARG A 196 5.36 27.04 -1.35
N LEU A 197 5.95 25.93 -1.03
CA LEU A 197 7.05 25.35 -1.82
C LEU A 197 8.32 26.24 -1.87
N THR A 198 8.59 27.02 -0.82
CA THR A 198 9.75 27.92 -0.80
C THR A 198 10.89 27.47 0.11
N ASN A 199 10.63 26.54 1.03
CA ASN A 199 11.63 26.05 1.99
C ASN A 199 12.08 24.60 1.70
N ARG A 200 12.94 24.03 2.55
CA ARG A 200 13.51 22.69 2.40
C ARG A 200 12.48 21.55 2.32
N TRP A 201 11.28 21.71 2.87
CA TRP A 201 10.23 20.70 2.81
C TRP A 201 9.72 20.45 1.38
N THR A 202 10.00 21.38 0.46
CA THR A 202 9.76 21.21 -0.98
C THR A 202 10.51 19.99 -1.54
N TYR A 203 11.74 19.79 -1.12
CA TYR A 203 12.53 18.61 -1.55
C TYR A 203 12.00 17.32 -0.92
N ALA A 204 11.61 17.38 0.36
CA ALA A 204 10.97 16.25 1.03
C ALA A 204 9.64 15.85 0.35
N TYR A 205 8.86 16.83 -0.10
CA TYR A 205 7.64 16.60 -0.88
C TYR A 205 7.94 15.79 -2.15
N GLY A 206 8.92 16.21 -2.96
CA GLY A 206 9.32 15.49 -4.16
C GLY A 206 9.86 14.08 -3.87
N ALA A 207 10.70 13.95 -2.84
CA ALA A 207 11.25 12.67 -2.41
C ALA A 207 10.15 11.69 -1.97
N CYS A 208 9.15 12.16 -1.21
CA CYS A 208 8.04 11.31 -0.79
C CYS A 208 7.15 10.88 -1.96
N ILE A 209 6.96 11.71 -2.99
CA ILE A 209 6.28 11.31 -4.24
C ILE A 209 7.04 10.19 -4.93
N ALA A 210 8.37 10.28 -5.02
CA ALA A 210 9.21 9.22 -5.58
C ALA A 210 9.08 7.91 -4.80
N LEU A 211 9.22 7.98 -3.48
CA LEU A 211 9.11 6.82 -2.59
C LEU A 211 7.72 6.18 -2.65
N MET A 212 6.65 6.98 -2.78
CA MET A 212 5.30 6.48 -3.01
C MET A 212 5.21 5.69 -4.32
N ALA A 213 5.71 6.27 -5.43
CA ALA A 213 5.68 5.63 -6.75
C ALA A 213 6.53 4.35 -6.82
N MET A 214 7.62 4.30 -6.05
CA MET A 214 8.47 3.11 -5.89
C MET A 214 8.01 2.16 -4.79
N SER A 215 7.03 2.50 -3.97
CA SER A 215 6.46 1.57 -2.98
C SER A 215 5.53 0.55 -3.62
N ARG A 216 4.78 0.94 -4.63
CA ARG A 216 3.87 0.08 -5.38
C ARG A 216 3.72 0.61 -6.80
N THR A 217 3.86 -0.24 -7.80
CA THR A 217 3.84 0.18 -9.21
C THR A 217 2.60 0.99 -9.56
N MET A 218 1.41 0.56 -9.14
CA MET A 218 0.16 1.29 -9.40
C MET A 218 0.05 2.62 -8.63
N ALA A 219 0.87 2.83 -7.60
CA ALA A 219 0.85 4.09 -6.83
C ALA A 219 1.34 5.29 -7.65
N VAL A 220 2.05 5.08 -8.76
CA VAL A 220 2.44 6.17 -9.68
C VAL A 220 1.22 6.95 -10.19
N ALA A 221 0.05 6.32 -10.29
CA ALA A 221 -1.19 6.99 -10.69
C ALA A 221 -1.60 8.12 -9.74
N PHE A 222 -1.10 8.13 -8.48
CA PHE A 222 -1.35 9.21 -7.53
C PHE A 222 -0.36 10.37 -7.64
N ALA A 223 0.75 10.23 -8.36
CA ALA A 223 1.73 11.31 -8.51
C ALA A 223 1.12 12.57 -9.16
N PRO A 224 0.29 12.47 -10.23
CA PRO A 224 -0.45 13.63 -10.76
C PRO A 224 -1.42 14.25 -9.74
N ALA A 225 -2.08 13.43 -8.91
CA ALA A 225 -2.99 13.91 -7.87
C ALA A 225 -2.25 14.74 -6.81
N LEU A 226 -1.10 14.27 -6.37
CA LEU A 226 -0.23 15.04 -5.48
C LEU A 226 0.33 16.28 -6.20
N GLY A 227 0.73 16.17 -7.46
CA GLY A 227 1.14 17.30 -8.29
C GLY A 227 0.08 18.41 -8.32
N LEU A 228 -1.21 18.04 -8.48
CA LEU A 228 -2.33 18.97 -8.43
C LEU A 228 -2.45 19.67 -7.07
N ALA A 229 -2.23 18.96 -5.96
CA ALA A 229 -2.16 19.57 -4.63
C ALA A 229 -1.05 20.63 -4.57
N GLY A 230 0.12 20.36 -5.14
CA GLY A 230 1.21 21.33 -5.28
C GLY A 230 0.81 22.54 -6.11
N VAL A 231 0.09 22.37 -7.21
CA VAL A 231 -0.45 23.46 -8.03
C VAL A 231 -1.41 24.34 -7.23
N VAL A 232 -2.31 23.74 -6.44
CA VAL A 232 -3.24 24.49 -5.57
C VAL A 232 -2.48 25.32 -4.52
N VAL A 233 -1.41 24.75 -3.94
CA VAL A 233 -0.56 25.47 -2.98
C VAL A 233 0.22 26.59 -3.66
N ALA A 234 0.79 26.35 -4.84
CA ALA A 234 1.54 27.34 -5.60
C ALA A 234 0.67 28.53 -6.04
N GLY A 235 -0.56 28.25 -6.48
CA GLY A 235 -1.49 29.28 -6.95
C GLY A 235 -0.88 30.12 -8.06
N ARG A 236 -0.76 31.47 -7.84
CA ARG A 236 -0.18 32.42 -8.79
C ARG A 236 1.27 32.82 -8.48
N ASP A 237 1.89 32.26 -7.46
CA ASP A 237 3.23 32.60 -7.02
C ASP A 237 4.31 31.93 -7.88
N LYS A 238 5.07 32.72 -8.63
CA LYS A 238 6.16 32.24 -9.49
C LYS A 238 7.27 31.51 -8.71
N LYS A 239 7.57 31.93 -7.46
CA LYS A 239 8.57 31.26 -6.63
C LYS A 239 8.09 29.86 -6.22
N ALA A 240 6.81 29.74 -5.88
CA ALA A 240 6.18 28.47 -5.56
C ALA A 240 6.16 27.52 -6.77
N TRP A 241 5.92 28.02 -7.98
CA TRP A 241 6.04 27.22 -9.20
C TRP A 241 7.46 26.69 -9.42
N TRP A 242 8.48 27.51 -9.16
CA TRP A 242 9.88 27.06 -9.19
C TRP A 242 10.13 25.98 -8.12
N GLY A 243 9.54 26.11 -6.95
CA GLY A 243 9.57 25.08 -5.92
C GLY A 243 8.93 23.77 -6.41
N LEU A 244 7.76 23.85 -7.07
CA LEU A 244 7.08 22.67 -7.62
C LEU A 244 7.94 21.96 -8.69
N VAL A 245 8.62 22.72 -9.57
CA VAL A 245 9.58 22.17 -10.53
C VAL A 245 10.73 21.45 -9.82
N LYS A 246 11.31 22.05 -8.77
CA LYS A 246 12.38 21.41 -7.97
C LYS A 246 11.90 20.12 -7.33
N ALA A 247 10.69 20.09 -6.76
CA ALA A 247 10.10 18.88 -6.20
C ALA A 247 9.94 17.80 -7.27
N GLY A 248 9.45 18.16 -8.46
CA GLY A 248 9.33 17.25 -9.60
C GLY A 248 10.68 16.68 -10.04
N LEU A 249 11.72 17.52 -10.13
CA LEU A 249 13.09 17.08 -10.46
C LEU A 249 13.63 16.09 -9.43
N VAL A 250 13.40 16.33 -8.12
CA VAL A 250 13.78 15.36 -7.07
C VAL A 250 13.04 14.05 -7.24
N ALA A 251 11.73 14.11 -7.51
CA ALA A 251 10.93 12.90 -7.71
C ALA A 251 11.44 12.08 -8.91
N VAL A 252 11.73 12.74 -10.04
CA VAL A 252 12.27 12.09 -11.23
C VAL A 252 13.70 11.58 -10.99
N ALA A 253 14.55 12.34 -10.32
CA ALA A 253 15.92 11.89 -10.04
C ALA A 253 15.97 10.65 -9.16
N MET A 254 15.06 10.53 -8.20
CA MET A 254 15.00 9.37 -7.29
C MET A 254 14.32 8.16 -7.92
N ALA A 255 13.16 8.33 -8.54
CA ALA A 255 12.40 7.22 -9.09
C ALA A 255 12.79 6.85 -10.53
N GLY A 256 13.27 7.83 -11.32
CA GLY A 256 13.56 7.69 -12.74
C GLY A 256 14.53 6.54 -13.08
N PRO A 257 15.67 6.37 -12.40
CA PRO A 257 16.58 5.26 -12.69
C PRO A 257 15.92 3.89 -12.59
N TRP A 258 15.12 3.66 -11.54
CA TRP A 258 14.38 2.40 -11.38
C TRP A 258 13.30 2.23 -12.46
N TRP A 259 12.57 3.30 -12.78
CA TRP A 259 11.57 3.29 -13.85
C TRP A 259 12.19 3.00 -15.21
N LEU A 260 13.35 3.57 -15.52
CA LEU A 260 14.05 3.33 -16.80
C LEU A 260 14.51 1.88 -16.94
N VAL A 261 15.09 1.31 -15.88
CA VAL A 261 15.55 -0.09 -15.89
C VAL A 261 14.39 -1.07 -16.06
N ASN A 262 13.22 -0.75 -15.49
CA ASN A 262 12.05 -1.63 -15.52
C ASN A 262 10.96 -1.15 -16.50
N TRP A 263 11.29 -0.26 -17.44
CA TRP A 263 10.31 0.43 -18.29
C TRP A 263 9.33 -0.53 -18.96
N ASP A 264 9.81 -1.57 -19.60
CA ASP A 264 8.96 -2.51 -20.35
C ASP A 264 8.01 -3.28 -19.43
N SER A 265 8.53 -3.81 -18.32
CA SER A 265 7.70 -4.56 -17.38
C SER A 265 6.70 -3.68 -16.63
N LEU A 266 7.10 -2.44 -16.27
CA LEU A 266 6.22 -1.50 -15.57
C LEU A 266 5.13 -0.96 -16.49
N THR A 267 5.46 -0.61 -17.73
CA THR A 267 4.49 -0.13 -18.71
C THR A 267 3.54 -1.25 -19.14
N GLU A 268 4.05 -2.46 -19.39
CA GLU A 268 3.19 -3.62 -19.65
C GLU A 268 2.25 -3.87 -18.46
N TYR A 269 2.75 -3.86 -17.23
CA TYR A 269 1.93 -4.03 -16.04
C TYR A 269 0.85 -2.95 -15.92
N LEU A 270 1.23 -1.66 -15.99
CA LEU A 270 0.29 -0.54 -15.86
C LEU A 270 -0.79 -0.55 -16.94
N PHE A 271 -0.39 -0.72 -18.20
CA PHE A 271 -1.35 -0.69 -19.30
C PHE A 271 -2.14 -1.99 -19.42
N SER A 272 -1.52 -3.15 -19.24
CA SER A 272 -2.22 -4.44 -19.32
C SER A 272 -3.21 -4.63 -18.17
N TYR A 273 -2.79 -4.36 -16.92
CA TYR A 273 -3.62 -4.53 -15.72
C TYR A 273 -4.43 -3.28 -15.37
N GLY A 274 -4.04 -2.09 -15.81
CA GLY A 274 -4.79 -0.85 -15.58
C GLY A 274 -5.89 -0.60 -16.60
N TYR A 275 -5.62 -0.79 -17.88
CA TYR A 275 -6.50 -0.36 -18.98
C TYR A 275 -6.72 -1.45 -20.06
N GLY A 276 -5.91 -2.50 -20.07
CA GLY A 276 -5.95 -3.54 -21.09
C GLY A 276 -6.91 -4.67 -20.77
N LYS A 277 -6.79 -5.76 -21.56
CA LYS A 277 -7.65 -6.95 -21.42
C LYS A 277 -7.54 -7.63 -20.05
N ARG A 278 -6.38 -7.52 -19.37
CA ARG A 278 -6.21 -8.06 -18.02
C ARG A 278 -6.94 -7.22 -16.97
N ALA A 279 -7.05 -5.91 -17.17
CA ALA A 279 -7.83 -5.05 -16.30
C ALA A 279 -9.31 -5.46 -16.23
N ALA A 280 -9.86 -5.91 -17.37
CA ALA A 280 -11.25 -6.41 -17.45
C ALA A 280 -11.51 -7.67 -16.61
N LEU A 281 -10.46 -8.41 -16.22
CA LEU A 281 -10.57 -9.52 -15.26
C LEU A 281 -10.88 -9.03 -13.86
N PHE A 282 -10.52 -7.78 -13.52
CA PHE A 282 -10.63 -7.20 -12.19
C PHE A 282 -11.80 -6.24 -12.01
N GLY A 283 -12.53 -5.94 -13.07
CA GLY A 283 -13.70 -5.11 -13.00
C GLY A 283 -14.28 -4.79 -14.37
N GLN A 284 -15.56 -4.51 -14.37
CA GLN A 284 -16.35 -4.12 -15.54
C GLN A 284 -17.21 -2.92 -15.15
N GLY A 285 -17.78 -2.26 -16.14
CA GLY A 285 -18.72 -1.17 -15.93
C GLY A 285 -18.28 0.17 -16.52
N THR A 286 -19.21 1.12 -16.49
CA THR A 286 -19.02 2.50 -16.95
C THR A 286 -18.08 3.27 -16.01
N VAL A 287 -17.65 4.46 -16.41
CA VAL A 287 -16.86 5.35 -15.52
C VAL A 287 -17.64 5.68 -14.23
N VAL A 288 -18.96 5.84 -14.34
CA VAL A 288 -19.82 6.14 -13.17
C VAL A 288 -19.85 4.95 -12.21
N ASP A 289 -20.00 3.72 -12.73
CA ASP A 289 -19.96 2.51 -11.91
C ASP A 289 -18.62 2.37 -11.17
N ARG A 290 -17.52 2.69 -11.85
CA ARG A 290 -16.18 2.67 -11.26
C ARG A 290 -15.99 3.73 -10.19
N ILE A 291 -16.47 4.96 -10.39
CA ILE A 291 -16.45 6.00 -9.36
C ILE A 291 -17.24 5.52 -8.14
N TRP A 292 -18.46 5.01 -8.36
CA TRP A 292 -19.30 4.48 -7.29
C TRP A 292 -18.62 3.34 -6.53
N PHE A 293 -18.06 2.39 -7.26
CA PHE A 293 -17.27 1.31 -6.68
C PHE A 293 -16.12 1.82 -5.80
N ARG A 294 -15.36 2.83 -6.26
CA ARG A 294 -14.26 3.41 -5.47
C ARG A 294 -14.75 4.11 -4.21
N LEU A 295 -15.83 4.84 -4.30
CA LEU A 295 -16.46 5.47 -3.13
C LEU A 295 -16.94 4.42 -2.13
N THR A 296 -17.56 3.35 -2.60
CA THR A 296 -17.98 2.22 -1.77
C THR A 296 -16.76 1.57 -1.09
N ARG A 297 -15.69 1.28 -1.84
CA ARG A 297 -14.45 0.71 -1.28
C ARG A 297 -13.78 1.60 -0.24
N ILE A 298 -13.80 2.92 -0.43
CA ILE A 298 -13.32 3.87 0.59
C ILE A 298 -14.18 3.74 1.86
N GLY A 299 -15.50 3.61 1.73
CA GLY A 299 -16.38 3.34 2.86
C GLY A 299 -16.11 1.97 3.50
N GLU A 300 -15.93 0.92 2.71
CA GLU A 300 -15.57 -0.43 3.17
C GLU A 300 -14.21 -0.47 3.90
N SER A 301 -13.32 0.47 3.64
CA SER A 301 -12.05 0.57 4.36
C SER A 301 -12.24 0.77 5.88
N THR A 302 -13.42 1.14 6.30
CA THR A 302 -13.83 1.23 7.70
C THR A 302 -14.51 -0.04 8.22
N ASN A 303 -14.73 -1.05 7.35
CA ASN A 303 -15.41 -2.28 7.71
C ASN A 303 -14.42 -3.37 8.14
N LEU A 304 -14.81 -4.11 9.19
CA LEU A 304 -14.11 -5.30 9.67
C LEU A 304 -14.69 -6.59 9.11
N SER A 305 -15.79 -6.52 8.38
CA SER A 305 -16.53 -7.67 7.87
C SER A 305 -17.11 -7.33 6.50
N THR A 306 -17.00 -8.26 5.57
CA THR A 306 -17.65 -8.16 4.25
C THR A 306 -19.18 -8.23 4.34
N ALA A 307 -19.71 -8.57 5.51
CA ALA A 307 -21.15 -8.74 5.77
C ALA A 307 -21.80 -7.54 6.45
N SER A 308 -21.08 -6.46 6.74
CA SER A 308 -21.68 -5.33 7.46
C SER A 308 -21.93 -4.15 6.54
N ASP A 309 -23.17 -3.67 6.53
CA ASP A 309 -23.64 -2.50 5.78
C ASP A 309 -23.16 -1.15 6.35
N TRP A 310 -22.00 -1.12 7.02
CA TRP A 310 -21.45 0.10 7.63
C TRP A 310 -20.84 1.06 6.61
N SER A 311 -20.62 0.64 5.38
CA SER A 311 -20.09 1.50 4.32
C SER A 311 -20.97 2.73 4.08
N ASN A 312 -22.30 2.53 3.99
CA ASN A 312 -23.26 3.60 3.74
C ASN A 312 -23.35 4.62 4.89
N PRO A 313 -23.47 4.21 6.17
CA PRO A 313 -23.42 5.13 7.31
C PRO A 313 -22.13 5.95 7.36
N VAL A 314 -20.97 5.34 7.13
CA VAL A 314 -19.70 6.07 7.14
C VAL A 314 -19.62 7.06 5.98
N GLN A 315 -20.01 6.67 4.78
CA GLN A 315 -20.09 7.58 3.63
C GLN A 315 -21.02 8.77 3.90
N ALA A 316 -22.21 8.48 4.49
CA ALA A 316 -23.15 9.53 4.87
C ALA A 316 -22.55 10.50 5.91
N VAL A 317 -21.86 9.98 6.94
CA VAL A 317 -21.18 10.81 7.94
C VAL A 317 -20.10 11.68 7.30
N VAL A 318 -19.27 11.12 6.42
CA VAL A 318 -18.26 11.87 5.69
C VAL A 318 -18.89 12.96 4.82
N ALA A 319 -19.93 12.61 4.04
CA ALA A 319 -20.64 13.56 3.18
C ALA A 319 -21.28 14.71 3.97
N VAL A 320 -22.00 14.39 5.06
CA VAL A 320 -22.62 15.40 5.96
C VAL A 320 -21.54 16.28 6.59
N THR A 321 -20.42 15.68 7.02
CA THR A 321 -19.31 16.44 7.63
C THR A 321 -18.69 17.39 6.62
N VAL A 322 -18.44 16.95 5.40
CA VAL A 322 -17.90 17.80 4.33
C VAL A 322 -18.89 18.91 3.95
N ALA A 323 -20.18 18.57 3.77
CA ALA A 323 -21.21 19.54 3.43
C ALA A 323 -21.41 20.60 4.52
N SER A 324 -21.48 20.19 5.80
CA SER A 324 -21.61 21.11 6.94
C SER A 324 -20.41 22.04 7.07
N SER A 325 -19.22 21.54 6.75
CA SER A 325 -17.98 22.35 6.77
C SER A 325 -17.93 23.35 5.62
N ALA A 326 -18.31 22.92 4.41
CA ALA A 326 -18.42 23.80 3.26
C ALA A 326 -19.43 24.93 3.53
N TRP A 327 -20.56 24.58 4.17
CA TRP A 327 -21.56 25.55 4.60
C TRP A 327 -20.99 26.54 5.62
N SER A 328 -20.28 26.07 6.66
CA SER A 328 -19.69 26.94 7.68
C SER A 328 -18.66 27.91 7.08
N VAL A 329 -17.77 27.38 6.22
CA VAL A 329 -16.79 28.21 5.49
C VAL A 329 -17.46 29.25 4.61
N GLY A 330 -18.53 28.86 3.89
CA GLY A 330 -19.29 29.78 3.04
C GLY A 330 -20.00 30.88 3.84
N ARG A 331 -20.55 30.51 5.01
CA ARG A 331 -21.19 31.46 5.94
C ARG A 331 -20.16 32.46 6.49
N ASP A 332 -19.03 31.97 6.99
CA ASP A 332 -18.00 32.84 7.59
C ASP A 332 -17.37 33.76 6.53
N TYR A 333 -17.14 33.28 5.30
CA TYR A 333 -16.71 34.10 4.18
C TYR A 333 -17.72 35.20 3.83
N ARG A 334 -19.04 34.90 3.85
CA ARG A 334 -20.06 35.91 3.59
C ARG A 334 -20.08 37.00 4.66
N LYS A 335 -19.80 36.62 5.92
CA LYS A 335 -19.79 37.52 7.05
C LYS A 335 -18.54 38.42 7.08
N ASP A 336 -17.37 37.81 7.01
CA ASP A 336 -16.11 38.50 7.33
C ASP A 336 -15.26 38.77 6.08
N ARG A 337 -15.67 38.30 4.89
CA ARG A 337 -14.92 38.37 3.62
C ARG A 337 -13.50 37.79 3.70
N THR A 338 -13.18 37.08 4.76
CA THR A 338 -11.90 36.40 4.99
C THR A 338 -12.03 34.89 4.85
N LEU A 339 -11.02 34.27 4.26
CA LEU A 339 -10.97 32.79 4.17
C LEU A 339 -10.32 32.26 5.44
N PRO A 340 -10.89 31.17 6.03
CA PRO A 340 -10.32 30.55 7.22
C PRO A 340 -8.85 30.13 7.04
N ALA A 341 -8.06 30.29 8.10
CA ALA A 341 -6.71 29.74 8.13
C ALA A 341 -6.74 28.23 7.81
N GLY A 342 -5.79 27.76 7.03
CA GLY A 342 -5.71 26.35 6.60
C GLY A 342 -6.63 25.98 5.43
N LEU A 343 -7.50 26.86 4.94
CA LEU A 343 -8.41 26.53 3.82
C LEU A 343 -7.63 26.14 2.55
N ARG A 344 -6.56 26.87 2.21
CA ARG A 344 -5.72 26.53 1.04
C ARG A 344 -5.12 25.13 1.19
N GLY A 345 -4.63 24.78 2.38
CA GLY A 345 -4.17 23.44 2.69
C GLY A 345 -5.28 22.40 2.53
N GLY A 346 -6.47 22.69 3.07
CA GLY A 346 -7.65 21.83 2.91
C GLY A 346 -8.04 21.63 1.45
N LEU A 347 -8.01 22.69 0.63
CA LEU A 347 -8.26 22.61 -0.82
C LEU A 347 -7.20 21.77 -1.54
N ALA A 348 -5.93 21.89 -1.16
CA ALA A 348 -4.86 21.09 -1.74
C ALA A 348 -5.04 19.59 -1.40
N VAL A 349 -5.33 19.25 -0.15
CA VAL A 349 -5.63 17.88 0.26
C VAL A 349 -6.88 17.35 -0.45
N GLY A 350 -7.94 18.15 -0.51
CA GLY A 350 -9.17 17.81 -1.22
C GLY A 350 -8.94 17.56 -2.72
N ALA A 351 -8.12 18.41 -3.36
CA ALA A 351 -7.75 18.22 -4.76
C ALA A 351 -6.98 16.90 -4.98
N ALA A 352 -6.05 16.55 -4.07
CA ALA A 352 -5.34 15.27 -4.13
C ALA A 352 -6.31 14.09 -3.96
N VAL A 353 -7.27 14.17 -3.04
CA VAL A 353 -8.30 13.13 -2.82
C VAL A 353 -9.15 12.95 -4.08
N VAL A 354 -9.73 14.04 -4.61
CA VAL A 354 -10.60 13.98 -5.81
C VAL A 354 -9.84 13.45 -7.02
N ALA A 355 -8.63 13.96 -7.27
CA ALA A 355 -7.80 13.51 -8.38
C ALA A 355 -7.33 12.06 -8.19
N GLY A 356 -7.07 11.63 -6.95
CA GLY A 356 -6.75 10.25 -6.62
C GLY A 356 -7.93 9.29 -6.90
N ILE A 357 -9.15 9.67 -6.53
CA ILE A 357 -10.36 8.91 -6.87
C ILE A 357 -10.54 8.85 -8.38
N ALA A 358 -10.35 9.99 -9.09
CA ALA A 358 -10.45 10.03 -10.55
C ALA A 358 -9.40 9.13 -11.23
N ALA A 359 -8.16 9.12 -10.72
CA ALA A 359 -7.10 8.24 -11.21
C ALA A 359 -7.48 6.77 -11.02
N LEU A 360 -8.01 6.39 -9.86
CA LEU A 360 -8.51 5.02 -9.61
C LEU A 360 -9.70 4.65 -10.50
N ALA A 361 -10.64 5.57 -10.68
CA ALA A 361 -11.83 5.33 -11.50
C ALA A 361 -11.52 5.33 -13.02
N SER A 362 -10.38 5.89 -13.44
CA SER A 362 -9.94 5.83 -14.83
C SER A 362 -9.57 4.40 -15.26
N THR A 363 -9.16 3.54 -14.32
CA THR A 363 -8.80 2.14 -14.60
C THR A 363 -9.99 1.22 -14.36
N THR A 364 -10.04 0.08 -15.07
CA THR A 364 -10.99 -1.01 -14.79
C THR A 364 -10.48 -1.99 -13.73
N ASN A 365 -9.24 -1.85 -13.28
CA ASN A 365 -8.68 -2.71 -12.25
C ASN A 365 -9.21 -2.33 -10.87
N ASN A 366 -10.08 -3.16 -10.34
CA ASN A 366 -10.68 -3.03 -9.01
C ASN A 366 -9.89 -3.73 -7.91
N GLY A 367 -8.58 -3.93 -8.11
CA GLY A 367 -7.72 -4.56 -7.12
C GLY A 367 -7.80 -3.88 -5.76
N VAL A 368 -7.60 -4.68 -4.71
CA VAL A 368 -7.69 -4.24 -3.32
C VAL A 368 -6.49 -3.39 -2.89
N TRP A 369 -6.68 -2.59 -1.86
CA TRP A 369 -5.65 -1.73 -1.26
C TRP A 369 -5.13 -0.60 -2.15
N PHE A 370 -5.74 -0.38 -3.33
CA PHE A 370 -5.40 0.79 -4.16
C PHE A 370 -5.94 2.09 -3.57
N GLU A 371 -6.97 2.01 -2.74
CA GLU A 371 -7.62 3.16 -2.10
C GLU A 371 -6.82 3.76 -0.93
N LEU A 372 -5.88 3.02 -0.34
CA LEU A 372 -5.14 3.47 0.85
C LEU A 372 -4.49 4.85 0.72
N PRO A 373 -3.84 5.22 -0.42
CA PRO A 373 -3.31 6.58 -0.60
C PRO A 373 -4.38 7.68 -0.61
N VAL A 374 -5.63 7.35 -0.92
CA VAL A 374 -6.77 8.28 -0.83
C VAL A 374 -7.29 8.32 0.60
N VAL A 375 -7.48 7.15 1.23
CA VAL A 375 -8.02 7.05 2.60
C VAL A 375 -7.14 7.78 3.60
N VAL A 376 -5.81 7.66 3.47
CA VAL A 376 -4.85 8.33 4.36
C VAL A 376 -4.95 9.85 4.33
N LEU A 377 -5.36 10.42 3.19
CA LEU A 377 -5.60 11.86 3.03
C LEU A 377 -7.02 12.27 3.45
N LEU A 378 -7.99 11.37 3.27
CA LEU A 378 -9.38 11.63 3.61
C LEU A 378 -9.58 11.73 5.13
N VAL A 379 -8.89 10.92 5.93
CA VAL A 379 -9.00 10.94 7.41
C VAL A 379 -8.69 12.32 7.99
N PRO A 380 -7.51 12.93 7.76
CA PRO A 380 -7.22 14.25 8.32
C PRO A 380 -8.11 15.34 7.75
N LEU A 381 -8.52 15.24 6.48
CA LEU A 381 -9.44 16.18 5.84
C LEU A 381 -10.81 16.16 6.50
N THR A 382 -11.39 14.97 6.71
CA THR A 382 -12.70 14.78 7.34
C THR A 382 -12.70 15.27 8.78
N LEU A 383 -11.67 14.95 9.56
CA LEU A 383 -11.58 15.38 10.95
C LEU A 383 -11.30 16.89 11.08
N ALA A 384 -10.52 17.47 10.17
CA ALA A 384 -10.36 18.92 10.09
C ALA A 384 -11.69 19.62 9.72
N ALA A 385 -12.46 19.02 8.83
CA ALA A 385 -13.80 19.49 8.52
C ALA A 385 -14.73 19.38 9.74
N ALA A 386 -14.77 18.24 10.41
CA ALA A 386 -15.58 18.00 11.60
C ALA A 386 -15.22 18.97 12.74
N SER A 387 -13.95 19.36 12.88
CA SER A 387 -13.51 20.30 13.91
C SER A 387 -14.12 21.70 13.79
N ARG A 388 -14.64 22.05 12.61
CA ARG A 388 -15.34 23.32 12.35
C ARG A 388 -16.86 23.23 12.58
N GLY A 389 -17.37 22.02 12.76
CA GLY A 389 -18.77 21.76 13.02
C GLY A 389 -19.24 22.13 14.43
N TRP A 390 -20.53 21.94 14.69
CA TRP A 390 -21.13 22.14 16.00
C TRP A 390 -20.47 21.23 17.07
N TRP A 391 -20.25 21.78 18.28
CA TRP A 391 -19.48 21.08 19.31
C TRP A 391 -20.08 19.71 19.72
N GLY A 392 -21.42 19.61 19.77
CA GLY A 392 -22.10 18.34 20.08
C GLY A 392 -21.79 17.25 19.04
N LEU A 393 -21.76 17.62 17.75
CA LEU A 393 -21.35 16.69 16.68
C LEU A 393 -19.91 16.21 16.88
N ARG A 394 -18.99 17.10 17.29
CA ARG A 394 -17.58 16.75 17.58
C ARG A 394 -17.47 15.73 18.71
N VAL A 395 -18.24 15.92 19.79
CA VAL A 395 -18.25 15.01 20.94
C VAL A 395 -18.78 13.64 20.52
N VAL A 396 -19.92 13.60 19.82
CA VAL A 396 -20.53 12.35 19.33
C VAL A 396 -19.60 11.63 18.37
N LEU A 397 -19.03 12.31 17.39
CA LEU A 397 -18.07 11.71 16.46
C LEU A 397 -16.81 11.23 17.18
N GLY A 398 -16.27 12.02 18.11
CA GLY A 398 -15.10 11.63 18.90
C GLY A 398 -15.33 10.36 19.72
N ALA A 399 -16.48 10.26 20.40
CA ALA A 399 -16.87 9.08 21.16
C ALA A 399 -17.09 7.87 20.23
N ALA A 400 -17.77 8.07 19.11
CA ALA A 400 -18.01 7.02 18.12
C ALA A 400 -16.70 6.49 17.52
N PHE A 401 -15.78 7.37 17.13
CA PHE A 401 -14.48 6.97 16.63
C PHE A 401 -13.61 6.26 17.66
N LEU A 402 -13.66 6.70 18.92
CA LEU A 402 -12.93 6.02 20.00
C LEU A 402 -13.49 4.61 20.23
N ALA A 403 -14.81 4.47 20.38
CA ALA A 403 -15.45 3.18 20.57
C ALA A 403 -15.20 2.25 19.38
N PHE A 404 -15.32 2.78 18.17
CA PHE A 404 -15.02 2.05 16.94
C PHE A 404 -13.54 1.64 16.86
N GLY A 405 -12.61 2.52 17.21
CA GLY A 405 -11.18 2.23 17.23
C GLY A 405 -10.81 1.12 18.21
N VAL A 406 -11.35 1.17 19.45
CA VAL A 406 -11.16 0.11 20.45
C VAL A 406 -11.73 -1.22 19.97
N TRP A 407 -12.94 -1.20 19.40
CA TRP A 407 -13.58 -2.40 18.87
C TRP A 407 -12.78 -2.97 17.68
N THR A 408 -12.34 -2.11 16.74
CA THR A 408 -11.51 -2.51 15.61
C THR A 408 -10.21 -3.16 16.06
N LEU A 409 -9.51 -2.53 17.00
CA LEU A 409 -8.26 -3.06 17.53
C LEU A 409 -8.47 -4.40 18.21
N GLY A 410 -9.53 -4.53 19.05
CA GLY A 410 -9.88 -5.79 19.68
C GLY A 410 -10.20 -6.91 18.69
N ARG A 411 -10.91 -6.57 17.60
CA ARG A 411 -11.22 -7.54 16.52
C ARG A 411 -9.98 -7.90 15.70
N SER A 412 -9.19 -6.92 15.31
CA SER A 412 -7.99 -7.15 14.47
C SER A 412 -6.91 -7.95 15.19
N LEU A 413 -6.80 -7.79 16.50
CA LEU A 413 -5.89 -8.56 17.35
C LEU A 413 -6.50 -9.86 17.88
N TRP A 414 -7.73 -10.18 17.48
CA TRP A 414 -8.47 -11.36 17.94
C TRP A 414 -8.76 -11.42 19.44
N LEU A 415 -8.78 -10.29 20.09
CA LEU A 415 -9.13 -10.19 21.51
C LEU A 415 -10.66 -10.25 21.74
N ILE A 416 -11.44 -9.91 20.71
CA ILE A 416 -12.92 -9.85 20.77
C ILE A 416 -13.51 -10.64 19.60
N GLY A 417 -14.50 -11.48 19.89
CA GLY A 417 -15.32 -12.17 18.91
C GLY A 417 -14.88 -13.60 18.59
N PRO A 418 -15.67 -14.33 17.78
CA PRO A 418 -15.40 -15.71 17.45
C PRO A 418 -14.09 -15.83 16.66
N GLY A 419 -13.27 -16.81 16.99
CA GLY A 419 -12.01 -17.10 16.33
C GLY A 419 -10.77 -16.40 16.89
N THR A 420 -10.85 -15.91 18.14
CA THR A 420 -9.70 -15.28 18.83
C THR A 420 -8.47 -16.20 18.97
N SER A 421 -8.67 -17.52 18.95
CA SER A 421 -7.60 -18.52 19.06
C SER A 421 -7.14 -19.10 17.71
N GLN A 422 -7.73 -18.66 16.59
CA GLN A 422 -7.45 -19.26 15.29
C GLN A 422 -6.41 -18.47 14.48
N PRO A 423 -5.54 -19.15 13.71
CA PRO A 423 -4.54 -18.50 12.89
C PRO A 423 -5.14 -17.60 11.82
N PRO A 424 -4.39 -16.58 11.35
CA PRO A 424 -4.86 -15.71 10.29
C PRO A 424 -5.09 -16.50 9.00
N ARG A 425 -6.14 -16.15 8.35
CA ARG A 425 -6.56 -16.75 7.10
C ARG A 425 -6.45 -15.72 6.01
N SER A 426 -5.77 -16.06 4.96
CA SER A 426 -5.72 -15.26 3.77
C SER A 426 -6.68 -15.80 2.73
N ALA A 427 -7.36 -14.91 2.10
CA ALA A 427 -8.07 -15.04 0.84
C ALA A 427 -9.32 -15.94 0.82
N HIS A 428 -10.41 -15.35 0.40
CA HIS A 428 -11.47 -16.09 -0.23
C HIS A 428 -11.77 -15.51 -1.62
N TYR A 429 -12.38 -16.33 -2.46
CA TYR A 429 -12.74 -15.96 -3.83
C TYR A 429 -14.25 -15.89 -3.97
N GLU A 430 -14.74 -14.79 -4.51
CA GLU A 430 -16.04 -14.68 -5.15
C GLU A 430 -15.80 -14.19 -6.57
N ASP A 431 -16.46 -14.78 -7.53
CA ASP A 431 -16.40 -14.42 -8.96
C ASP A 431 -15.00 -14.41 -9.58
N GLY A 432 -14.12 -15.31 -9.12
CA GLY A 432 -12.76 -15.44 -9.64
C GLY A 432 -11.74 -14.45 -9.08
N PHE A 433 -12.08 -13.73 -8.01
CA PHE A 433 -11.21 -12.74 -7.35
C PHE A 433 -10.87 -13.11 -5.92
N ALA A 434 -9.61 -12.84 -5.55
CA ALA A 434 -9.21 -12.84 -4.17
C ALA A 434 -9.90 -11.72 -3.42
N GLN A 435 -10.85 -12.05 -2.58
CA GLN A 435 -11.32 -11.15 -1.54
C GLN A 435 -10.54 -11.44 -0.28
N TYR A 436 -9.94 -10.39 0.26
CA TYR A 436 -9.01 -10.49 1.36
C TYR A 436 -9.74 -10.55 2.67
N ASP A 437 -9.26 -11.49 3.44
CA ASP A 437 -9.42 -11.54 4.87
C ASP A 437 -10.76 -11.93 5.44
N THR A 438 -10.92 -13.22 5.51
CA THR A 438 -12.01 -13.87 6.26
C THR A 438 -11.82 -13.83 7.77
N ARG A 439 -10.83 -13.07 8.32
CA ARG A 439 -10.61 -12.95 9.77
C ARG A 439 -11.86 -12.56 10.54
N PHE A 440 -12.80 -11.93 9.85
CA PHE A 440 -14.02 -11.41 10.44
C PHE A 440 -15.30 -12.11 9.94
N SER A 441 -15.20 -13.05 9.01
CA SER A 441 -16.31 -13.84 8.47
C SER A 441 -16.38 -15.21 9.15
N SER A 442 -17.56 -15.64 9.62
CA SER A 442 -17.72 -16.84 10.44
C SER A 442 -17.72 -18.17 9.66
N ASP A 443 -18.17 -18.17 8.41
CA ASP A 443 -18.60 -19.41 7.77
C ASP A 443 -17.53 -20.19 6.98
N ARG A 444 -16.39 -19.56 6.67
CA ARG A 444 -15.27 -20.20 5.97
C ARG A 444 -14.02 -20.39 6.82
N ARG A 445 -14.06 -20.00 8.08
CA ARG A 445 -12.92 -20.06 8.99
C ARG A 445 -12.38 -21.48 9.17
N ASP A 446 -13.28 -22.43 9.34
CA ASP A 446 -12.92 -23.80 9.73
C ASP A 446 -12.31 -24.58 8.56
N GLN A 447 -12.69 -24.27 7.33
CA GLN A 447 -12.17 -24.92 6.14
C GLN A 447 -10.75 -24.45 5.76
N LEU A 448 -10.44 -23.17 6.00
CA LEU A 448 -9.12 -22.61 5.70
C LEU A 448 -8.11 -22.77 6.84
N ALA A 449 -8.56 -22.89 8.12
CA ALA A 449 -7.66 -22.98 9.26
C ALA A 449 -6.90 -24.30 9.30
N ALA A 450 -7.56 -25.40 9.02
CA ALA A 450 -6.91 -26.71 8.92
C ALA A 450 -5.92 -26.77 7.74
N ALA A 451 -6.21 -26.02 6.67
CA ALA A 451 -5.41 -26.00 5.45
C ALA A 451 -4.14 -25.14 5.54
N THR A 452 -4.09 -24.09 6.38
CA THR A 452 -2.99 -23.12 6.32
C THR A 452 -1.64 -23.64 6.81
N ALA A 453 -1.60 -24.44 7.86
CA ALA A 453 -0.37 -25.06 8.34
C ALA A 453 0.16 -26.10 7.34
N ASP A 454 -0.73 -26.89 6.78
CA ASP A 454 -0.40 -27.94 5.81
C ASP A 454 0.07 -27.38 4.46
N TRP A 455 -0.42 -26.21 4.06
CA TRP A 455 0.01 -25.57 2.81
C TRP A 455 1.47 -25.10 2.84
N ARG A 456 1.97 -24.61 3.96
CA ARG A 456 3.39 -24.28 4.09
C ARG A 456 4.27 -25.53 3.99
N ALA A 457 3.87 -26.62 4.63
CA ALA A 457 4.55 -27.90 4.52
C ALA A 457 4.45 -28.48 3.09
N THR A 458 3.32 -28.28 2.43
CA THR A 458 3.11 -28.69 1.03
C THR A 458 4.02 -27.89 0.08
N ASN A 459 4.05 -26.56 0.18
CA ASN A 459 4.96 -25.72 -0.59
C ASN A 459 6.42 -26.16 -0.42
N ARG A 460 6.83 -26.44 0.81
CA ARG A 460 8.18 -26.94 1.10
C ARG A 460 8.44 -28.32 0.47
N ARG A 461 7.49 -29.23 0.50
CA ARG A 461 7.63 -30.55 -0.15
C ARG A 461 7.72 -30.42 -1.66
N VAL A 462 6.83 -29.65 -2.29
CA VAL A 462 6.87 -29.41 -3.73
C VAL A 462 8.23 -28.82 -4.13
N PHE A 463 8.67 -27.78 -3.40
CA PHE A 463 9.95 -27.14 -3.71
C PHE A 463 11.14 -28.08 -3.52
N ARG A 464 11.19 -28.88 -2.46
CA ARG A 464 12.26 -29.88 -2.25
C ARG A 464 12.29 -30.93 -3.33
N THR A 465 11.13 -31.46 -3.72
CA THR A 465 11.06 -32.41 -4.84
C THR A 465 11.57 -31.79 -6.14
N LEU A 466 11.27 -30.51 -6.40
CA LEU A 466 11.84 -29.79 -7.55
C LEU A 466 13.36 -29.66 -7.45
N ALA A 467 13.87 -29.26 -6.29
CA ALA A 467 15.30 -29.06 -6.07
C ALA A 467 16.11 -30.37 -6.15
N GLU A 468 15.51 -31.50 -5.74
CA GLU A 468 16.13 -32.81 -5.84
C GLU A 468 16.27 -33.33 -7.29
N LEU A 469 15.46 -32.80 -8.21
CA LEU A 469 15.50 -33.15 -9.63
C LEU A 469 16.54 -32.38 -10.44
N VAL A 470 17.14 -31.35 -9.85
CA VAL A 470 18.12 -30.47 -10.51
C VAL A 470 19.50 -30.67 -9.86
N PRO A 471 20.60 -30.66 -10.61
CA PRO A 471 21.94 -30.73 -10.04
C PRO A 471 22.19 -29.64 -9.00
N THR A 472 22.92 -30.00 -7.94
CA THR A 472 23.22 -29.09 -6.84
C THR A 472 24.01 -27.87 -7.35
N GLY A 473 23.48 -26.68 -7.13
CA GLY A 473 24.10 -25.40 -7.53
C GLY A 473 23.54 -24.79 -8.80
N ASP A 474 22.79 -25.57 -9.59
CA ASP A 474 22.10 -25.03 -10.77
C ASP A 474 20.78 -24.35 -10.39
N PRO A 475 20.35 -23.32 -11.15
CA PRO A 475 19.05 -22.74 -10.97
C PRO A 475 17.94 -23.77 -11.26
N VAL A 476 16.87 -23.74 -10.47
CA VAL A 476 15.69 -24.60 -10.66
C VAL A 476 14.69 -23.88 -11.57
N PRO A 477 14.67 -24.18 -12.87
CA PRO A 477 13.68 -23.60 -13.77
C PRO A 477 12.40 -24.41 -13.71
N ALA A 478 11.28 -23.77 -13.42
CA ALA A 478 10.00 -24.45 -13.37
C ALA A 478 8.88 -23.63 -13.99
N THR A 479 8.12 -24.24 -14.89
CA THR A 479 6.85 -23.69 -15.36
C THR A 479 5.75 -24.18 -14.42
N VAL A 480 5.15 -23.25 -13.69
CA VAL A 480 4.07 -23.52 -12.72
C VAL A 480 2.73 -23.24 -13.40
N SER A 481 1.97 -24.28 -13.67
CA SER A 481 0.61 -24.19 -14.19
C SER A 481 -0.41 -24.52 -13.09
N GLY A 482 -1.38 -23.65 -12.95
CA GLY A 482 -2.27 -23.63 -11.83
C GLY A 482 -1.88 -22.47 -10.90
N ASN A 483 -2.86 -21.67 -10.55
CA ASN A 483 -2.61 -20.50 -9.71
C ASN A 483 -3.49 -20.63 -8.47
N MET A 484 -3.12 -21.57 -7.61
CA MET A 484 -3.77 -21.70 -6.31
C MET A 484 -3.33 -20.54 -5.42
N VAL A 485 -4.22 -20.11 -4.55
CA VAL A 485 -3.92 -19.02 -3.62
C VAL A 485 -2.73 -19.31 -2.74
N LEU A 486 -2.64 -20.54 -2.27
CA LEU A 486 -1.68 -20.93 -1.24
C LEU A 486 -0.50 -21.74 -1.81
N LEU A 487 -0.58 -22.14 -3.09
CA LEU A 487 0.50 -22.74 -3.84
C LEU A 487 0.52 -22.14 -5.24
N ASN A 488 1.59 -21.45 -5.59
CA ASN A 488 1.77 -20.75 -6.85
C ASN A 488 3.25 -20.41 -7.05
N ALA A 489 3.59 -19.82 -8.18
CA ALA A 489 4.95 -19.45 -8.49
C ALA A 489 5.60 -18.55 -7.42
N ASN A 490 4.87 -17.61 -6.84
CA ASN A 490 5.39 -16.71 -5.82
C ASN A 490 5.62 -17.43 -4.48
N SER A 491 4.73 -18.35 -4.08
CA SER A 491 4.91 -19.12 -2.85
C SER A 491 6.09 -20.09 -2.95
N LEU A 492 6.33 -20.66 -4.13
CA LEU A 492 7.51 -21.47 -4.41
C LEU A 492 8.79 -20.61 -4.46
N ALA A 493 8.72 -19.41 -5.06
CA ALA A 493 9.83 -18.46 -5.03
C ALA A 493 10.17 -18.02 -3.60
N LEU A 494 9.17 -17.79 -2.75
CA LEU A 494 9.40 -17.50 -1.33
C LEU A 494 10.11 -18.68 -0.63
N GLN A 495 9.68 -19.93 -0.88
CA GLN A 495 10.32 -21.11 -0.30
C GLN A 495 11.76 -21.25 -0.79
N ALA A 496 12.01 -20.98 -2.07
CA ALA A 496 13.36 -20.99 -2.64
C ALA A 496 14.30 -20.00 -1.96
N GLU A 497 13.83 -18.77 -1.72
CA GLU A 497 14.62 -17.76 -1.01
C GLU A 497 14.88 -18.17 0.46
N LEU A 498 13.95 -18.85 1.12
CA LEU A 498 14.15 -19.38 2.47
C LEU A 498 15.21 -20.50 2.50
N ASP A 499 15.22 -21.37 1.50
CA ASP A 499 16.16 -22.49 1.37
C ASP A 499 17.47 -22.08 0.64
N VAL A 500 17.60 -20.79 0.25
CA VAL A 500 18.79 -20.20 -0.43
C VAL A 500 19.10 -20.88 -1.77
N VAL A 501 18.06 -21.21 -2.53
CA VAL A 501 18.16 -21.83 -3.87
C VAL A 501 17.79 -20.80 -4.96
N ASP A 502 18.46 -20.82 -6.10
CA ASP A 502 18.06 -20.02 -7.27
C ASP A 502 16.87 -20.70 -7.97
N PHE A 503 15.71 -20.07 -7.87
CA PHE A 503 14.46 -20.56 -8.47
C PHE A 503 13.94 -19.57 -9.50
N ARG A 504 13.64 -20.07 -10.69
CA ARG A 504 13.21 -19.27 -11.84
C ARG A 504 11.83 -19.75 -12.31
N PRO A 505 10.75 -19.28 -11.68
CA PRO A 505 9.41 -19.67 -12.07
C PRO A 505 8.97 -18.98 -13.37
N GLU A 506 8.31 -19.72 -14.22
CA GLU A 506 7.57 -19.24 -15.39
C GLU A 506 6.08 -19.55 -15.19
N ILE A 507 5.20 -18.66 -15.62
CA ILE A 507 3.74 -18.80 -15.42
C ILE A 507 3.03 -18.84 -16.78
N PRO A 508 2.57 -20.01 -17.23
CA PRO A 508 1.90 -20.16 -18.51
C PRO A 508 0.46 -19.65 -18.52
N ASP A 509 -0.16 -19.46 -17.36
CA ASP A 509 -1.59 -19.10 -17.24
C ASP A 509 -1.91 -17.69 -17.75
N THR A 510 -0.90 -16.84 -17.83
CA THR A 510 -1.01 -15.51 -18.43
C THR A 510 -1.04 -15.55 -19.95
N VAL A 511 -0.77 -16.71 -20.54
CA VAL A 511 -0.61 -16.91 -21.99
C VAL A 511 -1.96 -17.12 -22.68
N ARG A 512 -2.19 -16.39 -23.74
CA ARG A 512 -3.49 -16.27 -24.41
C ARG A 512 -3.66 -17.12 -25.66
N SER A 513 -2.56 -17.50 -26.28
CA SER A 513 -2.61 -18.24 -27.55
C SER A 513 -2.01 -19.63 -27.41
N THR A 514 -2.52 -20.57 -28.21
CA THR A 514 -1.97 -21.94 -28.30
C THR A 514 -0.49 -21.93 -28.70
N ARG A 515 -0.08 -20.95 -29.53
CA ARG A 515 1.31 -20.81 -29.97
C ARG A 515 2.24 -20.38 -28.82
N GLU A 516 1.76 -19.49 -27.97
CA GLU A 516 2.53 -19.04 -26.80
C GLU A 516 2.62 -20.15 -25.75
N ARG A 517 1.55 -20.93 -25.54
CA ARG A 517 1.57 -22.10 -24.67
C ARG A 517 2.59 -23.14 -25.11
N ALA A 518 2.77 -23.33 -26.41
CA ALA A 518 3.76 -24.25 -26.94
C ALA A 518 5.19 -23.94 -26.46
N LYS A 519 5.52 -22.67 -26.17
CA LYS A 519 6.83 -22.30 -25.61
C LYS A 519 7.08 -22.93 -24.24
N PHE A 520 6.03 -23.07 -23.43
CA PHE A 520 6.15 -23.66 -22.09
C PHE A 520 6.20 -25.19 -22.11
N LEU A 521 5.86 -25.79 -23.25
CA LEU A 521 5.99 -27.23 -23.47
C LEU A 521 7.34 -27.61 -24.09
N ALA A 522 8.18 -26.65 -24.43
CA ALA A 522 9.56 -26.92 -24.84
C ALA A 522 10.35 -27.52 -23.66
N PRO A 523 11.19 -28.56 -23.90
CA PRO A 523 11.93 -29.26 -22.85
C PRO A 523 12.99 -28.41 -22.16
N THR A 524 13.39 -27.32 -22.81
CA THR A 524 14.42 -26.40 -22.31
C THR A 524 13.93 -24.97 -22.31
N THR A 525 14.60 -24.14 -21.54
CA THR A 525 14.43 -22.67 -21.55
C THR A 525 15.82 -22.02 -21.56
N THR A 526 15.89 -20.75 -21.92
CA THR A 526 17.18 -20.03 -21.98
C THR A 526 17.28 -19.13 -20.76
N ASP A 527 18.40 -19.20 -20.06
CA ASP A 527 18.68 -18.34 -18.93
C ASP A 527 19.05 -16.90 -19.36
N SER A 528 19.25 -16.00 -18.38
CA SER A 528 19.65 -14.62 -18.65
C SER A 528 21.04 -14.47 -19.27
N GLY A 529 21.85 -15.51 -19.27
CA GLY A 529 23.17 -15.59 -19.90
C GLY A 529 23.15 -16.21 -21.29
N GLY A 530 21.96 -16.63 -21.78
CA GLY A 530 21.82 -17.29 -23.08
C GLY A 530 22.06 -18.81 -23.03
N THR A 531 22.28 -19.38 -21.83
CA THR A 531 22.49 -20.83 -21.64
C THR A 531 21.15 -21.54 -21.68
N GLU A 532 21.09 -22.64 -22.44
CA GLU A 532 19.93 -23.51 -22.46
C GLU A 532 19.90 -24.40 -21.22
N ILE A 533 18.83 -24.30 -20.46
CA ILE A 533 18.65 -25.08 -19.22
C ILE A 533 17.39 -25.93 -19.32
N GLU A 534 17.43 -27.11 -18.66
CA GLU A 534 16.29 -28.01 -18.60
C GLU A 534 15.10 -27.35 -17.88
N ARG A 535 13.88 -27.57 -18.39
CA ARG A 535 12.64 -27.06 -17.79
C ARG A 535 11.91 -28.18 -17.07
N LEU A 536 11.39 -27.88 -15.88
CA LEU A 536 10.44 -28.73 -15.17
C LEU A 536 9.02 -28.13 -15.30
N LEU A 537 8.00 -28.99 -15.31
CA LEU A 537 6.61 -28.54 -15.24
C LEU A 537 6.03 -28.90 -13.88
N VAL A 538 5.36 -27.95 -13.26
CA VAL A 538 4.58 -28.11 -12.04
C VAL A 538 3.12 -27.93 -12.39
N LEU A 539 2.33 -29.00 -12.28
CA LEU A 539 0.92 -29.01 -12.61
C LEU A 539 0.09 -29.19 -11.34
N GLU A 540 -0.73 -28.21 -11.02
CA GLU A 540 -1.63 -28.25 -9.88
C GLU A 540 -2.99 -28.79 -10.34
N LEU A 541 -3.27 -30.05 -10.04
CA LEU A 541 -4.50 -30.73 -10.41
C LEU A 541 -5.45 -30.76 -9.21
N HIS A 542 -6.34 -29.77 -9.14
CA HIS A 542 -7.26 -29.59 -8.03
C HIS A 542 -8.66 -29.14 -8.47
N ASP A 543 -9.68 -29.50 -7.71
CA ASP A 543 -11.07 -29.29 -8.10
C ASP A 543 -11.72 -28.01 -7.53
N LYS A 544 -11.11 -27.24 -6.62
CA LYS A 544 -11.90 -26.26 -5.85
C LYS A 544 -11.31 -24.90 -5.51
N ILE A 545 -10.04 -24.59 -5.73
CA ILE A 545 -9.46 -23.29 -5.34
C ILE A 545 -8.44 -22.81 -6.39
N LEU A 546 -8.90 -22.44 -7.57
CA LEU A 546 -8.04 -22.02 -8.66
C LEU A 546 -8.39 -20.62 -9.16
N PHE A 547 -7.37 -19.79 -9.37
CA PHE A 547 -7.47 -18.60 -10.21
C PHE A 547 -7.70 -18.96 -11.67
N THR A 548 -7.17 -20.08 -12.08
CA THR A 548 -7.32 -20.61 -13.42
C THR A 548 -8.38 -21.70 -13.39
N PRO A 549 -9.37 -21.65 -14.29
CA PRO A 549 -10.33 -22.73 -14.39
C PRO A 549 -9.63 -24.08 -14.51
N ASP A 550 -10.01 -25.04 -13.68
CA ASP A 550 -9.45 -26.39 -13.59
C ASP A 550 -9.34 -27.07 -14.96
N GLU A 551 -10.33 -26.84 -15.81
CA GLU A 551 -10.33 -27.32 -17.19
C GLU A 551 -9.10 -26.87 -18.00
N LYS A 552 -8.63 -25.62 -17.82
CA LYS A 552 -7.43 -25.12 -18.51
C LYS A 552 -6.16 -25.77 -18.03
N VAL A 553 -6.05 -26.05 -16.72
CA VAL A 553 -4.88 -26.75 -16.14
C VAL A 553 -4.87 -28.19 -16.63
N ARG A 554 -6.00 -28.88 -16.61
CA ARG A 554 -6.15 -30.24 -17.14
C ARG A 554 -5.87 -30.32 -18.65
N ASP A 555 -6.29 -29.32 -19.40
CA ASP A 555 -5.98 -29.23 -20.83
C ASP A 555 -4.46 -29.06 -21.06
N PHE A 556 -3.82 -28.18 -20.31
CA PHE A 556 -2.37 -28.03 -20.37
C PHE A 556 -1.63 -29.30 -19.96
N ALA A 557 -2.10 -30.01 -18.93
CA ALA A 557 -1.57 -31.30 -18.53
C ALA A 557 -1.68 -32.37 -19.63
N ARG A 558 -2.82 -32.41 -20.35
CA ARG A 558 -3.00 -33.32 -21.51
C ARG A 558 -2.01 -32.98 -22.64
N GLN A 559 -1.85 -31.70 -22.95
CA GLN A 559 -0.91 -31.23 -23.96
C GLN A 559 0.54 -31.55 -23.58
N ALA A 560 0.93 -31.36 -22.31
CA ALA A 560 2.25 -31.72 -21.82
C ALA A 560 2.54 -33.22 -21.99
N ARG A 561 1.62 -34.07 -21.57
CA ARG A 561 1.78 -35.52 -21.75
C ARG A 561 1.87 -35.96 -23.21
N ALA A 562 1.06 -35.33 -24.08
CA ALA A 562 1.13 -35.58 -25.52
C ALA A 562 2.46 -35.09 -26.13
N ALA A 563 3.08 -34.05 -25.57
CA ALA A 563 4.39 -33.54 -25.98
C ALA A 563 5.57 -34.34 -25.38
N GLY A 564 5.34 -35.43 -24.65
CA GLY A 564 6.39 -36.31 -24.14
C GLY A 564 6.83 -36.07 -22.69
N TRP A 565 6.11 -35.21 -21.97
CA TRP A 565 6.38 -35.00 -20.55
C TRP A 565 5.87 -36.14 -19.70
N LYS A 566 6.68 -36.61 -18.75
CA LYS A 566 6.37 -37.69 -17.83
C LYS A 566 6.40 -37.21 -16.39
N VAL A 567 5.49 -37.72 -15.57
CA VAL A 567 5.44 -37.45 -14.13
C VAL A 567 6.65 -38.11 -13.47
N VAL A 568 7.47 -37.33 -12.79
CA VAL A 568 8.65 -37.75 -12.04
C VAL A 568 8.49 -37.53 -10.53
N GLY A 569 7.48 -36.77 -10.11
CA GLY A 569 7.17 -36.57 -8.71
C GLY A 569 5.70 -36.18 -8.50
N THR A 570 5.14 -36.55 -7.37
CA THR A 570 3.78 -36.19 -6.96
C THR A 570 3.77 -35.77 -5.51
N VAL A 571 3.05 -34.67 -5.22
CA VAL A 571 2.85 -34.20 -3.86
C VAL A 571 1.35 -34.03 -3.60
N PRO A 572 0.80 -34.75 -2.60
CA PRO A 572 -0.61 -34.64 -2.27
C PRO A 572 -0.92 -33.24 -1.71
N LEU A 573 -2.06 -32.69 -2.12
CA LEU A 573 -2.59 -31.43 -1.63
C LEU A 573 -3.47 -31.66 -0.38
N PRO A 574 -3.46 -30.73 0.59
CA PRO A 574 -4.28 -30.83 1.80
C PRO A 574 -5.78 -30.91 1.52
N THR A 575 -6.21 -30.44 0.35
CA THR A 575 -7.61 -30.33 -0.07
C THR A 575 -8.08 -31.45 -0.96
N GLY A 576 -7.26 -32.51 -1.16
CA GLY A 576 -7.65 -33.68 -1.92
C GLY A 576 -7.37 -33.59 -3.42
N GLY A 577 -6.31 -33.01 -3.84
CA GLY A 577 -5.74 -33.07 -5.20
C GLY A 577 -4.28 -33.46 -5.14
N VAL A 578 -3.57 -33.30 -6.24
CA VAL A 578 -2.14 -33.58 -6.35
C VAL A 578 -1.43 -32.47 -7.14
N VAL A 579 -0.20 -32.21 -6.75
CA VAL A 579 0.76 -31.52 -7.61
C VAL A 579 1.56 -32.57 -8.32
N GLU A 580 1.57 -32.52 -9.66
CA GLU A 580 2.44 -33.35 -10.48
C GLU A 580 3.65 -32.52 -10.93
N ILE A 581 4.84 -33.09 -10.78
CA ILE A 581 6.08 -32.56 -11.30
C ILE A 581 6.48 -33.42 -12.51
N LEU A 582 6.65 -32.76 -13.65
CA LEU A 582 6.93 -33.46 -14.89
C LEU A 582 8.30 -33.06 -15.44
N ARG A 583 8.97 -34.02 -16.04
CA ARG A 583 10.21 -33.90 -16.77
C ARG A 583 10.02 -34.38 -18.20
N HIS A 584 10.65 -33.71 -19.18
CA HIS A 584 10.54 -34.15 -20.56
C HIS A 584 11.33 -35.46 -20.78
N ARG A 585 10.81 -36.35 -21.61
CA ARG A 585 11.43 -37.65 -21.88
C ARG A 585 12.87 -37.56 -22.40
N ASP A 586 13.20 -36.48 -23.15
CA ASP A 586 14.54 -36.28 -23.71
C ASP A 586 15.57 -35.92 -22.62
N ASN A 587 15.10 -35.58 -21.41
CA ASN A 587 15.91 -35.23 -20.24
C ASN A 587 15.85 -36.30 -19.14
N LEU A 588 15.19 -37.46 -19.41
CA LEU A 588 15.15 -38.61 -18.51
C LEU A 588 16.31 -39.57 -18.81
#